data_671ee136334f251d60899a5ae8b621d7
#
_entry.id   671ee136334f251d60899a5ae8b621d7
#
_cell.length_a   1.000
_cell.length_b   1.000
_cell.length_c   1.000
_cell.angle_alpha   90.00
_cell.angle_beta   90.00
_cell.angle_gamma   90.00
#
_symmetry.space_group_name_H-M   'P 1'
#
loop_
_entity.id
_entity.type
_entity.pdbx_description
1 polymer ?
#
loop_
_entity_poly.entity_id
_entity_poly.type
_entity_poly.pdbx_seq_one_letter_code
_entity_poly.pdbx_strand_id
1 'polypeptide(L)'
;LKKYYSTKVKIFSPTLGWSSYLYGLLSNNNIVEYVGTDVIENVCTNTNILGQSLFPNKYIDIYCKPSEDLLKDINFMNKYSNYFDIIFFSPPYYKQEIYSSKNQSISRYNNYDSWLVNYWEQTIILCYKLLKKDTGILCYIISNYGKFQNLVLDMNSITEKYFKLIKQLP
;
A
#
# COMPACT_ATOMS: atom_id res chain seq x y z
N LEU A 1 -17.00 -0.43 2.48
CA LEU A 1 -16.94 0.99 2.08
C LEU A 1 -18.20 1.75 2.44
N LYS A 2 -19.38 1.30 1.99
CA LYS A 2 -20.67 1.99 2.31
C LYS A 2 -20.92 2.22 3.81
N LYS A 3 -20.33 1.42 4.69
CA LYS A 3 -20.48 1.58 6.14
C LYS A 3 -19.71 2.79 6.69
N TYR A 4 -18.60 3.16 6.04
CA TYR A 4 -17.68 4.20 6.54
C TYR A 4 -17.71 5.48 5.71
N TYR A 5 -18.03 5.38 4.41
CA TYR A 5 -17.98 6.51 3.48
C TYR A 5 -19.22 6.56 2.60
N SER A 6 -19.95 7.65 2.71
CA SER A 6 -21.13 7.95 1.86
C SER A 6 -20.79 8.77 0.61
N THR A 7 -19.55 9.26 0.50
CA THR A 7 -19.11 10.21 -0.53
C THR A 7 -17.90 9.69 -1.31
N LYS A 8 -17.34 10.50 -2.16
CA LYS A 8 -16.16 10.22 -2.99
C LYS A 8 -14.95 9.83 -2.16
N VAL A 9 -14.37 8.67 -2.45
CA VAL A 9 -13.27 8.04 -1.71
C VAL A 9 -11.99 8.07 -2.54
N LYS A 10 -10.88 8.43 -1.91
CA LYS A 10 -9.53 8.44 -2.47
C LYS A 10 -8.70 7.34 -1.83
N ILE A 11 -8.03 6.55 -2.64
CA ILE A 11 -7.29 5.36 -2.18
C ILE A 11 -5.82 5.44 -2.57
N PHE A 12 -4.97 4.99 -1.66
CA PHE A 12 -3.56 4.70 -1.92
C PHE A 12 -3.26 3.21 -1.72
N SER A 13 -2.43 2.65 -2.59
CA SER A 13 -1.92 1.28 -2.47
C SER A 13 -0.38 1.25 -2.51
N PRO A 14 0.29 0.93 -1.40
CA PRO A 14 1.75 0.78 -1.33
C PRO A 14 2.34 -0.37 -2.17
N THR A 15 1.49 -1.26 -2.67
CA THR A 15 1.79 -2.30 -3.67
C THR A 15 0.61 -2.45 -4.60
N LEU A 16 0.84 -2.75 -5.87
CA LEU A 16 -0.24 -2.79 -6.88
C LEU A 16 -0.96 -4.14 -6.97
N GLY A 17 -0.41 -5.22 -6.37
CA GLY A 17 -1.03 -6.54 -6.40
C GLY A 17 -1.37 -7.00 -7.82
N TRP A 18 -0.44 -6.85 -8.77
CA TRP A 18 -0.62 -7.19 -10.18
C TRP A 18 -1.84 -6.51 -10.83
N SER A 19 -2.09 -5.26 -10.51
CA SER A 19 -3.25 -4.44 -10.92
C SER A 19 -4.60 -4.85 -10.32
N SER A 20 -4.68 -5.94 -9.56
CA SER A 20 -5.94 -6.46 -9.01
C SER A 20 -6.60 -5.46 -8.05
N TYR A 21 -5.80 -4.72 -7.28
CA TYR A 21 -6.32 -3.71 -6.34
C TYR A 21 -6.92 -2.52 -7.07
N LEU A 22 -6.26 -2.00 -8.11
CA LEU A 22 -6.82 -0.94 -8.94
C LEU A 22 -8.17 -1.37 -9.52
N TYR A 23 -8.21 -2.54 -10.18
CA TYR A 23 -9.42 -3.04 -10.84
C TYR A 23 -10.56 -3.25 -9.84
N GLY A 24 -10.31 -4.00 -8.77
CA GLY A 24 -11.33 -4.30 -7.77
C GLY A 24 -11.86 -3.07 -7.05
N LEU A 25 -10.99 -2.12 -6.71
CA LEU A 25 -11.38 -0.90 -6.00
C LEU A 25 -12.12 0.08 -6.92
N LEU A 26 -11.57 0.38 -8.10
CA LEU A 26 -12.18 1.35 -9.02
C LEU A 26 -13.48 0.88 -9.66
N SER A 27 -13.81 -0.40 -9.60
CA SER A 27 -15.15 -0.91 -9.98
C SER A 27 -16.25 -0.38 -9.05
N ASN A 28 -15.91 0.17 -7.91
CA ASN A 28 -16.86 0.85 -7.03
C ASN A 28 -17.00 2.33 -7.44
N ASN A 29 -18.24 2.77 -7.70
CA ASN A 29 -18.52 4.15 -8.14
C ASN A 29 -18.15 5.23 -7.12
N ASN A 30 -18.10 4.90 -5.83
CA ASN A 30 -17.72 5.85 -4.80
C ASN A 30 -16.21 6.12 -4.77
N ILE A 31 -15.38 5.26 -5.37
CA ILE A 31 -13.94 5.48 -5.45
C ILE A 31 -13.65 6.31 -6.70
N VAL A 32 -13.11 7.50 -6.50
CA VAL A 32 -12.86 8.48 -7.57
C VAL A 32 -11.40 8.63 -7.91
N GLU A 33 -10.53 8.18 -6.99
CA GLU A 33 -9.08 8.35 -7.13
C GLU A 33 -8.35 7.12 -6.61
N TYR A 34 -7.38 6.66 -7.38
CA TYR A 34 -6.46 5.59 -7.04
C TYR A 34 -5.03 6.05 -7.30
N VAL A 35 -4.24 6.05 -6.25
CA VAL A 35 -2.78 6.26 -6.34
C VAL A 35 -2.10 5.00 -5.86
N GLY A 36 -1.08 4.55 -6.55
CA GLY A 36 -0.38 3.33 -6.15
C GLY A 36 1.10 3.34 -6.52
N THR A 37 1.85 2.45 -5.89
CA THR A 37 3.27 2.27 -6.19
C THR A 37 3.64 0.79 -6.24
N ASP A 38 4.63 0.46 -7.04
CA ASP A 38 5.25 -0.87 -7.13
C ASP A 38 6.70 -0.72 -7.56
N VAL A 39 7.48 -1.79 -7.43
CA VAL A 39 8.89 -1.82 -7.86
C VAL A 39 9.10 -2.53 -9.19
N ILE A 40 8.06 -3.14 -9.74
CA ILE A 40 8.09 -3.90 -10.98
C ILE A 40 7.59 -3.01 -12.12
N GLU A 41 8.48 -2.58 -12.99
CA GLU A 41 8.21 -1.61 -14.06
C GLU A 41 7.04 -2.02 -14.96
N ASN A 42 7.01 -3.28 -15.39
CA ASN A 42 5.91 -3.80 -16.22
C ASN A 42 4.56 -3.77 -15.48
N VAL A 43 4.56 -4.01 -14.16
CA VAL A 43 3.34 -3.92 -13.35
C VAL A 43 2.87 -2.47 -13.28
N CYS A 44 3.77 -1.52 -13.04
CA CYS A 44 3.44 -0.10 -13.01
C CYS A 44 2.85 0.39 -14.34
N THR A 45 3.53 0.08 -15.45
CA THR A 45 3.12 0.47 -16.81
C THR A 45 1.76 -0.13 -17.16
N ASN A 46 1.60 -1.44 -16.97
CA ASN A 46 0.37 -2.13 -17.31
C ASN A 46 -0.80 -1.69 -16.42
N THR A 47 -0.55 -1.44 -15.12
CA THR A 47 -1.58 -0.91 -14.21
C THR A 47 -2.05 0.47 -14.64
N ASN A 48 -1.15 1.34 -15.07
CA ASN A 48 -1.52 2.66 -15.58
C ASN A 48 -2.33 2.58 -16.87
N ILE A 49 -1.90 1.78 -17.86
CA ILE A 49 -2.62 1.56 -19.12
C ILE A 49 -4.02 0.99 -18.85
N LEU A 50 -4.11 -0.04 -18.02
CA LEU A 50 -5.38 -0.67 -17.65
C LEU A 50 -6.32 0.33 -16.96
N GLY A 51 -5.79 1.10 -16.04
CA GLY A 51 -6.55 2.11 -15.32
C GLY A 51 -7.14 3.17 -16.25
N GLN A 52 -6.33 3.76 -17.10
CA GLN A 52 -6.77 4.78 -18.07
C GLN A 52 -7.80 4.24 -19.07
N SER A 53 -7.64 2.99 -19.49
CA SER A 53 -8.57 2.34 -20.43
C SER A 53 -9.91 2.02 -19.81
N LEU A 54 -9.95 1.44 -18.62
CA LEU A 54 -11.17 0.96 -17.98
C LEU A 54 -11.91 2.03 -17.16
N PHE A 55 -11.20 3.02 -16.65
CA PHE A 55 -11.73 4.03 -15.75
C PHE A 55 -11.35 5.46 -16.18
N PRO A 56 -11.68 5.88 -17.43
CA PRO A 56 -11.22 7.16 -18.00
C PRO A 56 -11.70 8.40 -17.22
N ASN A 57 -12.74 8.25 -16.42
CA ASN A 57 -13.32 9.35 -15.62
C ASN A 57 -12.80 9.37 -14.16
N LYS A 58 -11.82 8.51 -13.81
CA LYS A 58 -11.24 8.47 -12.47
C LYS A 58 -9.80 8.94 -12.51
N TYR A 59 -9.37 9.56 -11.41
CA TYR A 59 -7.98 9.96 -11.29
C TYR A 59 -7.10 8.76 -10.93
N ILE A 60 -6.04 8.51 -11.69
CA ILE A 60 -5.11 7.41 -11.50
C ILE A 60 -3.69 7.94 -11.63
N ASP A 61 -2.86 7.66 -10.61
CA ASP A 61 -1.45 8.07 -10.56
C ASP A 61 -0.60 6.89 -10.04
N ILE A 62 0.29 6.38 -10.88
CA ILE A 62 1.09 5.19 -10.59
C ILE A 62 2.58 5.55 -10.55
N TYR A 63 3.20 5.24 -9.43
CA TYR A 63 4.63 5.44 -9.19
C TYR A 63 5.39 4.12 -9.31
N CYS A 64 6.49 4.11 -10.04
CA CYS A 64 7.39 2.96 -10.10
C CYS A 64 8.57 3.17 -9.13
N LYS A 65 8.29 3.04 -7.83
CA LYS A 65 9.24 3.27 -6.73
C LYS A 65 8.92 2.37 -5.55
N PRO A 66 9.89 2.00 -4.72
CA PRO A 66 9.62 1.41 -3.41
C PRO A 66 8.74 2.33 -2.54
N SER A 67 7.75 1.76 -1.87
CA SER A 67 6.81 2.54 -1.04
C SER A 67 7.52 3.34 0.05
N GLU A 68 8.50 2.74 0.71
CA GLU A 68 9.28 3.36 1.78
C GLU A 68 10.12 4.57 1.31
N ASP A 69 10.48 4.62 0.03
CA ASP A 69 11.23 5.75 -0.54
C ASP A 69 10.36 6.98 -0.81
N LEU A 70 9.05 6.79 -0.94
CA LEU A 70 8.10 7.91 -1.12
C LEU A 70 8.07 8.86 0.08
N LEU A 71 8.44 8.39 1.28
CA LEU A 71 8.62 9.26 2.45
C LEU A 71 9.64 10.38 2.24
N LYS A 72 10.63 10.15 1.39
CA LYS A 72 11.71 11.11 1.09
C LYS A 72 11.43 11.93 -0.17
N ASP A 73 10.38 11.60 -0.90
CA ASP A 73 9.95 12.35 -2.07
C ASP A 73 9.11 13.56 -1.66
N ILE A 74 9.75 14.72 -1.63
CA ILE A 74 9.14 15.97 -1.16
C ILE A 74 7.89 16.32 -2.00
N ASN A 75 7.93 16.12 -3.31
CA ASN A 75 6.81 16.43 -4.20
C ASN A 75 5.62 15.49 -3.92
N PHE A 76 5.89 14.20 -3.74
CA PHE A 76 4.88 13.22 -3.37
C PHE A 76 4.25 13.56 -1.99
N MET A 77 5.08 13.83 -1.00
CA MET A 77 4.60 14.15 0.35
C MET A 77 3.81 15.46 0.40
N ASN A 78 4.24 16.49 -0.32
CA ASN A 78 3.48 17.76 -0.40
C ASN A 78 2.11 17.57 -1.07
N LYS A 79 2.04 16.68 -2.07
CA LYS A 79 0.79 16.40 -2.80
C LYS A 79 -0.20 15.55 -2.01
N TYR A 80 0.29 14.58 -1.23
CA TYR A 80 -0.55 13.52 -0.69
C TYR A 80 -0.58 13.38 0.84
N SER A 81 0.09 14.25 1.60
CA SER A 81 -0.03 14.23 3.06
C SER A 81 -1.46 14.54 3.51
N ASN A 82 -2.00 13.74 4.45
CA ASN A 82 -3.35 13.87 5.00
C ASN A 82 -4.46 13.90 3.92
N TYR A 83 -4.32 13.05 2.90
CA TYR A 83 -5.10 13.14 1.67
C TYR A 83 -6.04 11.97 1.42
N PHE A 84 -5.62 10.74 1.72
CA PHE A 84 -6.37 9.54 1.40
C PHE A 84 -7.37 9.15 2.48
N ASP A 85 -8.51 8.63 2.04
CA ASP A 85 -9.53 8.08 2.92
C ASP A 85 -9.19 6.64 3.34
N ILE A 86 -8.62 5.88 2.40
CA ILE A 86 -8.27 4.48 2.62
C ILE A 86 -6.89 4.19 2.03
N ILE A 87 -6.12 3.39 2.74
CA ILE A 87 -4.95 2.69 2.20
C ILE A 87 -5.25 1.20 2.24
N PHE A 88 -5.05 0.52 1.10
CA PHE A 88 -5.32 -0.92 0.97
C PHE A 88 -4.22 -1.61 0.19
N PHE A 89 -3.65 -2.68 0.76
CA PHE A 89 -2.62 -3.48 0.10
C PHE A 89 -2.37 -4.84 0.78
N SER A 90 -1.65 -5.72 0.09
CA SER A 90 -0.94 -6.85 0.68
C SER A 90 0.56 -6.58 0.50
N PRO A 91 1.33 -6.48 1.57
CA PRO A 91 2.78 -6.26 1.44
C PRO A 91 3.47 -7.53 0.89
N PRO A 92 4.63 -7.43 0.24
CA PRO A 92 5.46 -8.59 -0.02
C PRO A 92 5.85 -9.23 1.31
N TYR A 93 5.69 -10.53 1.41
CA TYR A 93 6.11 -11.27 2.61
C TYR A 93 7.60 -11.53 2.55
N TYR A 94 8.32 -11.28 3.61
CA TYR A 94 9.78 -11.29 3.68
C TYR A 94 10.40 -12.30 2.71
N LYS A 95 10.79 -13.38 2.69
CA LYS A 95 11.41 -14.29 1.69
C LYS A 95 10.43 -15.19 0.94
N GLN A 96 9.12 -14.95 1.02
CA GLN A 96 8.15 -15.83 0.36
C GLN A 96 8.07 -15.54 -1.14
N GLU A 97 8.07 -14.28 -1.51
CA GLU A 97 7.92 -13.83 -2.88
C GLU A 97 9.22 -13.17 -3.34
N ILE A 98 9.85 -13.75 -4.35
CA ILE A 98 11.09 -13.22 -4.93
C ILE A 98 10.80 -12.85 -6.38
N TYR A 99 10.80 -11.54 -6.63
CA TYR A 99 10.62 -10.98 -7.96
C TYR A 99 11.98 -10.62 -8.59
N SER A 100 12.01 -10.37 -9.88
CA SER A 100 13.24 -10.02 -10.60
C SER A 100 13.76 -8.59 -10.33
N SER A 101 12.98 -7.76 -9.66
CA SER A 101 13.37 -6.37 -9.38
C SER A 101 14.47 -6.28 -8.31
N LYS A 102 15.53 -5.52 -8.62
CA LYS A 102 16.57 -5.18 -7.64
C LYS A 102 16.06 -4.26 -6.51
N ASN A 103 14.95 -3.58 -6.74
CA ASN A 103 14.34 -2.64 -5.79
C ASN A 103 13.33 -3.30 -4.85
N GLN A 104 13.07 -4.60 -4.99
CA GLN A 104 12.19 -5.31 -4.06
C GLN A 104 12.75 -5.30 -2.64
N SER A 105 11.87 -5.29 -1.64
CA SER A 105 12.25 -5.12 -0.23
C SER A 105 13.27 -6.14 0.26
N ILE A 106 13.16 -7.41 -0.16
CA ILE A 106 14.11 -8.48 0.22
C ILE A 106 15.50 -8.30 -0.38
N SER A 107 15.63 -7.67 -1.54
CA SER A 107 16.94 -7.37 -2.14
C SER A 107 17.62 -6.16 -1.50
N ARG A 108 16.82 -5.24 -0.97
CA ARG A 108 17.29 -4.04 -0.27
C ARG A 108 17.65 -4.30 1.19
N TYR A 109 16.88 -5.18 1.86
CA TYR A 109 16.99 -5.47 3.29
C TYR A 109 17.13 -6.97 3.50
N ASN A 110 18.36 -7.43 3.63
CA ASN A 110 18.75 -8.85 3.54
C ASN A 110 18.51 -9.69 4.80
N ASN A 111 18.22 -9.06 5.94
CA ASN A 111 17.84 -9.76 7.18
C ASN A 111 16.46 -9.30 7.66
N TYR A 112 15.81 -10.15 8.45
CA TYR A 112 14.43 -9.96 8.88
C TYR A 112 14.21 -8.68 9.69
N ASP A 113 15.06 -8.42 10.66
CA ASP A 113 14.93 -7.23 11.52
C ASP A 113 15.13 -5.95 10.72
N SER A 114 16.12 -5.93 9.83
CA SER A 114 16.34 -4.80 8.91
C SER A 114 15.16 -4.60 7.96
N TRP A 115 14.54 -5.69 7.49
CA TRP A 115 13.34 -5.62 6.66
C TRP A 115 12.14 -5.06 7.43
N LEU A 116 11.93 -5.48 8.68
CA LEU A 116 10.87 -4.93 9.53
C LEU A 116 11.03 -3.42 9.78
N VAL A 117 12.26 -2.96 10.06
CA VAL A 117 12.51 -1.56 10.39
C VAL A 117 12.56 -0.65 9.17
N ASN A 118 13.23 -1.09 8.09
CA ASN A 118 13.51 -0.21 6.95
C ASN A 118 12.50 -0.32 5.82
N TYR A 119 11.77 -1.44 5.72
CA TYR A 119 10.67 -1.58 4.77
C TYR A 119 9.31 -1.42 5.47
N TRP A 120 8.98 -2.34 6.40
CA TRP A 120 7.63 -2.35 6.96
C TRP A 120 7.32 -1.10 7.77
N GLU A 121 8.13 -0.77 8.76
CA GLU A 121 7.90 0.42 9.60
C GLU A 121 7.90 1.72 8.77
N GLN A 122 8.80 1.86 7.78
CA GLN A 122 8.81 3.04 6.91
C GLN A 122 7.55 3.13 6.02
N THR A 123 7.07 1.99 5.51
CA THR A 123 5.80 1.93 4.77
C THR A 123 4.62 2.30 5.67
N ILE A 124 4.60 1.85 6.92
CA ILE A 124 3.54 2.21 7.89
C ILE A 124 3.60 3.69 8.27
N ILE A 125 4.80 4.27 8.45
CA ILE A 125 4.97 5.71 8.67
C ILE A 125 4.46 6.50 7.45
N LEU A 126 4.76 6.05 6.23
CA LEU A 126 4.19 6.63 5.02
C LEU A 126 2.66 6.61 5.07
N CYS A 127 2.07 5.45 5.32
CA CYS A 127 0.62 5.30 5.42
C CYS A 127 0.00 6.25 6.46
N TYR A 128 0.63 6.37 7.62
CA TYR A 128 0.18 7.27 8.69
C TYR A 128 0.18 8.74 8.25
N LYS A 129 1.20 9.18 7.51
CA LYS A 129 1.29 10.56 7.01
C LYS A 129 0.33 10.86 5.87
N LEU A 130 0.03 9.86 5.04
CA LEU A 130 -0.83 10.01 3.85
C LEU A 130 -2.32 9.97 4.18
N LEU A 131 -2.72 9.21 5.21
CA LEU A 131 -4.12 9.08 5.62
C LEU A 131 -4.66 10.37 6.23
N LYS A 132 -5.93 10.65 5.95
CA LYS A 132 -6.67 11.70 6.64
C LYS A 132 -6.70 11.43 8.14
N LYS A 133 -6.39 12.45 8.94
CA LYS A 133 -6.50 12.38 10.38
C LYS A 133 -7.94 12.05 10.77
N ASP A 134 -8.10 11.28 11.83
CA ASP A 134 -9.36 10.90 12.47
C ASP A 134 -10.32 10.04 11.65
N THR A 135 -10.23 10.04 10.32
CA THR A 135 -11.18 9.33 9.44
C THR A 135 -10.53 8.31 8.49
N GLY A 136 -9.23 8.42 8.27
CA GLY A 136 -8.49 7.54 7.37
C GLY A 136 -8.41 6.10 7.91
N ILE A 137 -8.54 5.12 7.02
CA ILE A 137 -8.50 3.69 7.37
C ILE A 137 -7.34 3.02 6.65
N LEU A 138 -6.47 2.36 7.43
CA LEU A 138 -5.47 1.44 6.91
C LEU A 138 -6.02 0.02 6.91
N CYS A 139 -5.98 -0.64 5.73
CA CYS A 139 -6.32 -2.05 5.57
C CYS A 139 -5.16 -2.77 4.89
N TYR A 140 -4.68 -3.85 5.46
CA TYR A 140 -3.69 -4.69 4.80
C TYR A 140 -3.98 -6.18 5.02
N ILE A 141 -3.50 -7.00 4.09
CA ILE A 141 -3.67 -8.45 4.10
C ILE A 141 -2.31 -9.08 4.36
N ILE A 142 -2.19 -9.82 5.46
CA ILE A 142 -0.99 -10.57 5.82
C ILE A 142 -1.35 -11.93 6.40
N SER A 143 -0.45 -12.89 6.26
CA SER A 143 -0.55 -14.22 6.91
C SER A 143 0.83 -14.71 7.35
N ASN A 144 0.85 -15.61 8.32
CA ASN A 144 2.05 -16.33 8.66
C ASN A 144 2.37 -17.39 7.58
N TYR A 145 3.65 -17.65 7.34
CA TYR A 145 4.07 -18.70 6.41
C TYR A 145 5.40 -19.33 6.82
N GLY A 146 5.54 -20.62 6.50
CA GLY A 146 6.78 -21.37 6.70
C GLY A 146 7.37 -21.20 8.11
N LYS A 147 8.66 -20.88 8.17
CA LYS A 147 9.39 -20.65 9.43
C LYS A 147 9.17 -19.25 10.05
N PHE A 148 8.53 -18.34 9.34
CA PHE A 148 8.23 -16.99 9.82
C PHE A 148 6.82 -16.95 10.44
N GLN A 149 6.61 -17.81 11.44
CA GLN A 149 5.29 -17.94 12.10
C GLN A 149 4.88 -16.71 12.91
N ASN A 150 5.81 -15.83 13.27
CA ASN A 150 5.54 -14.60 13.99
C ASN A 150 5.37 -13.38 13.09
N LEU A 151 5.39 -13.54 11.77
CA LEU A 151 5.34 -12.42 10.82
C LEU A 151 4.15 -11.48 11.09
N VAL A 152 2.96 -12.04 11.25
CA VAL A 152 1.74 -11.26 11.55
C VAL A 152 1.87 -10.50 12.87
N LEU A 153 2.40 -11.15 13.91
CA LEU A 153 2.60 -10.53 15.22
C LEU A 153 3.59 -9.37 15.14
N ASP A 154 4.74 -9.59 14.53
CA ASP A 154 5.81 -8.60 14.43
C ASP A 154 5.37 -7.38 13.61
N MET A 155 4.73 -7.61 12.46
CA MET A 155 4.20 -6.54 11.61
C MET A 155 3.08 -5.75 12.30
N ASN A 156 2.15 -6.42 13.00
CA ASN A 156 1.10 -5.76 13.75
C ASN A 156 1.65 -4.95 14.91
N SER A 157 2.62 -5.46 15.66
CA SER A 157 3.25 -4.74 16.79
C SER A 157 3.90 -3.43 16.34
N ILE A 158 4.47 -3.40 15.14
CA ILE A 158 5.01 -2.16 14.55
C ILE A 158 3.86 -1.23 14.14
N THR A 159 2.82 -1.78 13.49
CA THR A 159 1.69 -0.97 13.01
C THR A 159 0.93 -0.31 14.15
N GLU A 160 0.77 -1.00 15.28
CA GLU A 160 0.05 -0.51 16.47
C GLU A 160 0.74 0.68 17.17
N LYS A 161 2.01 0.97 16.85
CA LYS A 161 2.68 2.21 17.30
C LYS A 161 2.04 3.47 16.66
N TYR A 162 1.41 3.32 15.50
CA TYR A 162 0.89 4.42 14.67
C TYR A 162 -0.63 4.37 14.51
N PHE A 163 -1.24 3.18 14.58
CA PHE A 163 -2.65 2.94 14.31
C PHE A 163 -3.31 2.15 15.42
N LYS A 164 -4.59 2.44 15.65
CA LYS A 164 -5.43 1.62 16.54
C LYS A 164 -6.12 0.53 15.73
N LEU A 165 -5.97 -0.73 16.15
CA LEU A 165 -6.71 -1.84 15.54
C LEU A 165 -8.21 -1.67 15.74
N ILE A 166 -8.98 -1.66 14.65
CA ILE A 166 -10.45 -1.58 14.68
C ILE A 166 -11.05 -2.97 14.59
N LYS A 167 -10.56 -3.79 13.66
CA LYS A 167 -11.11 -5.12 13.40
C LYS A 167 -10.10 -5.98 12.63
N GLN A 168 -9.98 -7.22 13.05
CA GLN A 168 -9.35 -8.27 12.24
C GLN A 168 -10.45 -9.06 11.52
N LEU A 169 -10.26 -9.29 10.23
CA LEU A 169 -11.13 -10.14 9.42
C LEU A 169 -10.52 -11.54 9.32
N PRO A 170 -11.35 -12.60 9.24
CA PRO A 170 -10.88 -13.97 9.08
C PRO A 170 -10.20 -14.20 7.73
#